data_1f09dfa2769e0e4bbcb4c848fba2db06
#
_entry.id   1f09dfa2769e0e4bbcb4c848fba2db06
#
_cell.length_a   1.000
_cell.length_b   1.000
_cell.length_c   1.000
_cell.angle_alpha   90.00
_cell.angle_beta   90.00
_cell.angle_gamma   90.00
#
_symmetry.space_group_name_H-M   'P 1'
#
loop_
_entity.id
_entity.type
_entity.pdbx_description
1 polymer ?
#
loop_
_entity_poly.entity_id
_entity_poly.type
_entity_poly.pdbx_seq_one_letter_code
_entity_poly.pdbx_strand_id
1 'polypeptide(L)'
;VSVGPAVRVSVVVPAHAAGPALDACLRSIAATDPPPLETILACDGPVTGAEDLAAATGCALVHRSGRPGAAATRNAGAWAAVGDVVLFLDSDVVVPPDLVGRVVSAFAETPGLTAVIGSYDDDPAAPALVSQYRNLLHHYVHQTSRPEAASFWGACGAVRRSALVAVGGFDESYSEASVEDIELGVRLRSAGGVLRLDRGLQVKHLKRWTLLSFLRTDLFRRALPWARVILREGRMPDDLNLRTRHRVTAAVSIGLVLVLVPAVFDPGWRLAAAGLAVAFVLLNRHFLQFLWKRRGPALALAAVPLHLLHNLAGIAGFALALAGHLARRRVA
;
A
#
# COMPACT_ATOMS: atom_id res chain seq x y z
N VAL A 1 -20.80 -3.17 -33.13
CA VAL A 1 -20.38 -3.47 -31.78
C VAL A 1 -21.09 -2.46 -30.90
N SER A 2 -22.10 -2.92 -30.11
CA SER A 2 -22.79 -2.07 -29.14
C SER A 2 -21.76 -1.68 -28.06
N VAL A 3 -21.35 -0.43 -28.04
CA VAL A 3 -20.55 0.12 -26.96
C VAL A 3 -21.47 0.15 -25.74
N GLY A 4 -21.23 -0.72 -24.77
CA GLY A 4 -21.94 -0.68 -23.49
C GLY A 4 -21.79 0.71 -22.84
N PRO A 5 -22.66 1.06 -21.87
CA PRO A 5 -22.57 2.35 -21.21
C PRO A 5 -21.15 2.57 -20.66
N ALA A 6 -20.60 3.76 -20.91
CA ALA A 6 -19.25 4.12 -20.47
C ALA A 6 -19.15 3.99 -18.94
N VAL A 7 -18.12 3.32 -18.45
CA VAL A 7 -17.86 3.16 -17.00
C VAL A 7 -17.60 4.53 -16.37
N ARG A 8 -18.41 4.94 -15.40
CA ARG A 8 -18.30 6.22 -14.72
C ARG A 8 -17.47 6.06 -13.45
N VAL A 9 -16.43 6.86 -13.29
CA VAL A 9 -15.48 6.78 -12.17
C VAL A 9 -15.67 7.97 -11.24
N SER A 10 -15.97 7.71 -9.96
CA SER A 10 -15.87 8.69 -8.88
C SER A 10 -14.50 8.53 -8.20
N VAL A 11 -13.77 9.62 -8.02
CA VAL A 11 -12.50 9.63 -7.27
C VAL A 11 -12.77 10.03 -5.84
N VAL A 12 -12.21 9.30 -4.88
CA VAL A 12 -12.29 9.59 -3.43
C VAL A 12 -10.89 9.82 -2.87
N VAL A 13 -10.66 10.99 -2.30
CA VAL A 13 -9.40 11.38 -1.65
C VAL A 13 -9.67 11.60 -0.16
N PRO A 14 -9.23 10.70 0.73
CA PRO A 14 -9.35 10.89 2.17
C PRO A 14 -8.28 11.87 2.67
N ALA A 15 -8.66 12.85 3.49
CA ALA A 15 -7.76 13.82 4.06
C ALA A 15 -8.03 14.06 5.55
N HIS A 16 -6.96 14.24 6.33
CA HIS A 16 -7.01 14.64 7.74
C HIS A 16 -6.32 15.99 7.99
N ALA A 17 -5.64 16.51 6.97
CA ALA A 17 -4.99 17.82 6.97
C ALA A 17 -4.90 18.35 5.55
N ALA A 18 -5.05 19.66 5.37
CA ALA A 18 -4.71 20.33 4.13
C ALA A 18 -3.23 20.67 4.09
N GLY A 19 -2.69 20.80 2.86
CA GLY A 19 -1.30 21.18 2.66
C GLY A 19 -0.86 20.95 1.22
N PRO A 20 0.42 21.27 0.89
CA PRO A 20 0.91 21.21 -0.48
C PRO A 20 0.77 19.86 -1.18
N ALA A 21 0.83 18.76 -0.41
CA ALA A 21 0.66 17.42 -0.98
C ALA A 21 -0.80 17.17 -1.43
N LEU A 22 -1.79 17.54 -0.60
CA LEU A 22 -3.21 17.45 -0.95
C LEU A 22 -3.55 18.37 -2.13
N ASP A 23 -3.05 19.61 -2.15
CA ASP A 23 -3.24 20.54 -3.28
C ASP A 23 -2.69 19.94 -4.58
N ALA A 24 -1.47 19.40 -4.55
CA ALA A 24 -0.85 18.76 -5.71
C ALA A 24 -1.67 17.52 -6.17
N CYS A 25 -2.17 16.72 -5.22
CA CYS A 25 -3.02 15.57 -5.51
C CYS A 25 -4.30 16.01 -6.25
N LEU A 26 -5.08 16.93 -5.67
CA LEU A 26 -6.35 17.37 -6.24
C LEU A 26 -6.18 18.06 -7.60
N ARG A 27 -5.15 18.90 -7.77
CA ARG A 27 -4.84 19.52 -9.06
C ARG A 27 -4.44 18.49 -10.12
N SER A 28 -3.69 17.46 -9.74
CA SER A 28 -3.34 16.39 -10.68
C SER A 28 -4.57 15.58 -11.13
N ILE A 29 -5.54 15.36 -10.24
CA ILE A 29 -6.80 14.70 -10.57
C ILE A 29 -7.64 15.59 -11.50
N ALA A 30 -7.76 16.88 -11.21
CA ALA A 30 -8.48 17.84 -12.04
C ALA A 30 -7.89 17.98 -13.46
N ALA A 31 -6.59 17.65 -13.64
CA ALA A 31 -5.89 17.68 -14.92
C ALA A 31 -5.96 16.35 -15.69
N THR A 32 -6.71 15.34 -15.22
CA THR A 32 -6.85 14.07 -15.93
C THR A 32 -7.72 14.19 -17.18
N ASP A 33 -7.36 13.44 -18.22
CA ASP A 33 -8.12 13.31 -19.46
C ASP A 33 -8.26 11.82 -19.84
N PRO A 34 -9.47 11.25 -19.84
CA PRO A 34 -10.75 11.90 -19.50
C PRO A 34 -10.84 12.28 -18.01
N PRO A 35 -11.63 13.30 -17.66
CA PRO A 35 -11.85 13.65 -16.26
C PRO A 35 -12.70 12.56 -15.57
N PRO A 36 -12.63 12.45 -14.24
CA PRO A 36 -13.57 11.62 -13.49
C PRO A 36 -14.99 12.20 -13.56
N LEU A 37 -16.00 11.37 -13.27
CA LEU A 37 -17.37 11.84 -13.12
C LEU A 37 -17.48 12.91 -12.02
N GLU A 38 -16.77 12.69 -10.94
CA GLU A 38 -16.66 13.59 -9.79
C GLU A 38 -15.38 13.27 -9.00
N THR A 39 -14.88 14.25 -8.27
CA THR A 39 -13.84 14.09 -7.25
C THR A 39 -14.42 14.46 -5.90
N ILE A 40 -14.28 13.58 -4.92
CA ILE A 40 -14.80 13.76 -3.56
C ILE A 40 -13.62 13.87 -2.61
N LEU A 41 -13.45 15.02 -1.99
CA LEU A 41 -12.54 15.25 -0.88
C LEU A 41 -13.25 14.85 0.42
N ALA A 42 -12.89 13.71 1.00
CA ALA A 42 -13.45 13.22 2.24
C ALA A 42 -12.57 13.62 3.42
N CYS A 43 -13.05 14.48 4.30
CA CYS A 43 -12.32 15.03 5.44
C CYS A 43 -12.62 14.27 6.73
N ASP A 44 -11.57 13.86 7.45
CA ASP A 44 -11.65 13.25 8.77
C ASP A 44 -11.75 14.33 9.86
N GLY A 45 -12.97 14.82 10.07
CA GLY A 45 -13.24 15.99 10.88
C GLY A 45 -13.02 17.32 10.15
N PRO A 46 -12.94 18.44 10.90
CA PRO A 46 -12.65 19.74 10.32
C PRO A 46 -11.19 19.78 9.79
N VAL A 47 -11.03 20.11 8.52
CA VAL A 47 -9.72 20.29 7.88
C VAL A 47 -9.63 21.72 7.38
N THR A 48 -8.87 22.54 8.08
CA THR A 48 -8.70 23.97 7.74
C THR A 48 -8.17 24.12 6.32
N GLY A 49 -8.86 24.91 5.49
CA GLY A 49 -8.51 25.16 4.08
C GLY A 49 -9.03 24.08 3.10
N ALA A 50 -9.80 23.09 3.56
CA ALA A 50 -10.38 22.08 2.69
C ALA A 50 -11.44 22.68 1.75
N GLU A 51 -12.23 23.65 2.24
CA GLU A 51 -13.25 24.35 1.46
C GLU A 51 -12.63 25.13 0.30
N ASP A 52 -11.52 25.85 0.57
CA ASP A 52 -10.82 26.62 -0.45
C ASP A 52 -10.20 25.70 -1.51
N LEU A 53 -9.59 24.59 -1.07
CA LEU A 53 -9.02 23.59 -1.98
C LEU A 53 -10.12 22.92 -2.83
N ALA A 54 -11.23 22.55 -2.23
CA ALA A 54 -12.35 21.94 -2.94
C ALA A 54 -12.93 22.90 -3.99
N ALA A 55 -13.14 24.18 -3.63
CA ALA A 55 -13.59 25.21 -4.56
C ALA A 55 -12.60 25.43 -5.71
N ALA A 56 -11.28 25.50 -5.41
CA ALA A 56 -10.23 25.71 -6.40
C ALA A 56 -10.04 24.55 -7.38
N THR A 57 -10.44 23.34 -7.01
CA THR A 57 -10.24 22.10 -7.79
C THR A 57 -11.54 21.46 -8.28
N GLY A 58 -12.70 22.06 -7.95
CA GLY A 58 -14.02 21.56 -8.35
C GLY A 58 -14.42 20.26 -7.64
N CYS A 59 -13.84 19.96 -6.47
CA CYS A 59 -14.17 18.76 -5.71
C CYS A 59 -15.44 18.92 -4.88
N ALA A 60 -16.26 17.88 -4.80
CA ALA A 60 -17.28 17.76 -3.77
C ALA A 60 -16.61 17.53 -2.39
N LEU A 61 -17.09 18.20 -1.35
CA LEU A 61 -16.54 18.11 -0.01
C LEU A 61 -17.47 17.30 0.88
N VAL A 62 -16.91 16.30 1.58
CA VAL A 62 -17.62 15.49 2.56
C VAL A 62 -16.89 15.58 3.88
N HIS A 63 -17.51 16.17 4.89
CA HIS A 63 -17.01 16.17 6.25
C HIS A 63 -17.59 14.99 7.02
N ARG A 64 -16.71 14.24 7.61
CA ARG A 64 -17.06 13.14 8.49
C ARG A 64 -16.93 13.57 9.95
N SER A 65 -17.85 13.17 10.77
CA SER A 65 -17.79 13.31 12.24
C SER A 65 -17.61 11.95 12.89
N GLY A 66 -17.20 11.93 14.16
CA GLY A 66 -17.03 10.72 14.95
C GLY A 66 -15.56 10.34 15.16
N ARG A 67 -15.30 9.07 15.52
CA ARG A 67 -13.94 8.59 15.83
C ARG A 67 -13.06 8.67 14.59
N PRO A 68 -11.88 9.32 14.65
CA PRO A 68 -10.97 9.43 13.51
C PRO A 68 -10.57 8.07 12.93
N GLY A 69 -10.38 8.01 11.61
CA GLY A 69 -9.89 6.80 10.94
C GLY A 69 -9.93 6.84 9.42
N ALA A 70 -8.87 6.38 8.79
CA ALA A 70 -8.75 6.35 7.34
C ALA A 70 -9.82 5.48 6.65
N ALA A 71 -10.17 4.34 7.26
CA ALA A 71 -11.23 3.44 6.78
C ALA A 71 -12.58 4.16 6.72
N ALA A 72 -12.98 4.78 7.82
CA ALA A 72 -14.25 5.48 7.91
C ALA A 72 -14.29 6.73 7.00
N THR A 73 -13.16 7.40 6.81
CA THR A 73 -13.06 8.55 5.90
C THR A 73 -13.20 8.12 4.45
N ARG A 74 -12.58 7.01 4.03
CA ARG A 74 -12.78 6.43 2.70
C ARG A 74 -14.22 5.98 2.49
N ASN A 75 -14.85 5.36 3.51
CA ASN A 75 -16.26 4.98 3.45
C ASN A 75 -17.18 6.20 3.25
N ALA A 76 -16.98 7.28 4.01
CA ALA A 76 -17.78 8.49 3.88
C ALA A 76 -17.74 9.05 2.44
N GLY A 77 -16.56 9.10 1.83
CA GLY A 77 -16.40 9.47 0.43
C GLY A 77 -17.07 8.47 -0.53
N ALA A 78 -16.91 7.17 -0.29
CA ALA A 78 -17.46 6.13 -1.15
C ALA A 78 -19.00 6.06 -1.10
N TRP A 79 -19.60 6.35 0.04
CA TRP A 79 -21.07 6.41 0.17
C TRP A 79 -21.68 7.63 -0.52
N ALA A 80 -20.94 8.73 -0.62
CA ALA A 80 -21.33 9.90 -1.39
C ALA A 80 -21.13 9.71 -2.91
N ALA A 81 -20.27 8.79 -3.33
CA ALA A 81 -19.95 8.55 -4.72
C ALA A 81 -21.14 8.00 -5.53
N VAL A 82 -21.35 8.51 -6.76
CA VAL A 82 -22.44 8.09 -7.66
C VAL A 82 -21.94 7.34 -8.91
N GLY A 83 -20.65 7.23 -9.09
CA GLY A 83 -20.04 6.47 -10.20
C GLY A 83 -20.20 4.96 -10.05
N ASP A 84 -20.02 4.25 -11.14
CA ASP A 84 -20.08 2.78 -11.21
C ASP A 84 -18.85 2.14 -10.55
N VAL A 85 -17.75 2.88 -10.53
CA VAL A 85 -16.45 2.52 -9.96
C VAL A 85 -15.99 3.65 -9.04
N VAL A 86 -15.50 3.30 -7.86
CA VAL A 86 -14.85 4.21 -6.92
C VAL A 86 -13.33 4.00 -6.99
N LEU A 87 -12.62 5.06 -7.38
CA LEU A 87 -11.16 5.11 -7.38
C LEU A 87 -10.69 5.83 -6.10
N PHE A 88 -10.02 5.11 -5.21
CA PHE A 88 -9.37 5.69 -4.03
C PHE A 88 -7.96 6.13 -4.38
N LEU A 89 -7.61 7.33 -3.94
CA LEU A 89 -6.26 7.91 -4.03
C LEU A 89 -5.88 8.50 -2.68
N ASP A 90 -4.67 8.21 -2.20
CA ASP A 90 -4.17 8.86 -0.99
C ASP A 90 -3.91 10.36 -1.26
N SER A 91 -4.04 11.19 -0.22
CA SER A 91 -3.89 12.64 -0.31
C SER A 91 -2.46 13.13 -0.57
N ASP A 92 -1.49 12.23 -0.61
CA ASP A 92 -0.07 12.51 -0.86
C ASP A 92 0.47 11.83 -2.13
N VAL A 93 -0.41 11.62 -3.12
CA VAL A 93 -0.01 11.13 -4.44
C VAL A 93 -0.30 12.17 -5.53
N VAL A 94 0.48 12.14 -6.61
CA VAL A 94 0.23 12.87 -7.86
C VAL A 94 -0.06 11.83 -8.96
N VAL A 95 -1.14 12.02 -9.69
CA VAL A 95 -1.58 11.10 -10.72
C VAL A 95 -1.15 11.55 -12.12
N PRO A 96 -0.86 10.61 -13.05
CA PRO A 96 -0.63 10.95 -14.45
C PRO A 96 -1.97 11.34 -15.13
N PRO A 97 -1.93 12.15 -16.20
CA PRO A 97 -3.13 12.64 -16.88
C PRO A 97 -4.07 11.55 -17.39
N ASP A 98 -3.56 10.37 -17.75
CA ASP A 98 -4.32 9.27 -18.33
C ASP A 98 -4.86 8.27 -17.28
N LEU A 99 -4.68 8.52 -15.97
CA LEU A 99 -5.03 7.56 -14.91
C LEU A 99 -6.51 7.15 -14.97
N VAL A 100 -7.42 8.11 -15.07
CA VAL A 100 -8.87 7.85 -15.08
C VAL A 100 -9.24 7.04 -16.33
N GLY A 101 -8.70 7.39 -17.49
CA GLY A 101 -8.88 6.64 -18.74
C GLY A 101 -8.43 5.18 -18.65
N ARG A 102 -7.28 4.92 -18.00
CA ARG A 102 -6.79 3.55 -17.75
C ARG A 102 -7.72 2.78 -16.82
N VAL A 103 -8.27 3.41 -15.79
CA VAL A 103 -9.25 2.76 -14.91
C VAL A 103 -10.53 2.42 -15.69
N VAL A 104 -11.05 3.35 -16.48
CA VAL A 104 -12.23 3.11 -17.34
C VAL A 104 -11.99 1.92 -18.28
N SER A 105 -10.85 1.91 -18.99
CA SER A 105 -10.48 0.83 -19.91
C SER A 105 -10.38 -0.52 -19.19
N ALA A 106 -9.76 -0.56 -18.00
CA ALA A 106 -9.61 -1.77 -17.21
C ALA A 106 -10.94 -2.46 -16.89
N PHE A 107 -11.96 -1.68 -16.50
CA PHE A 107 -13.29 -2.20 -16.18
C PHE A 107 -14.16 -2.46 -17.42
N ALA A 108 -13.95 -1.72 -18.50
CA ALA A 108 -14.67 -1.93 -19.78
C ALA A 108 -14.17 -3.23 -20.46
N GLU A 109 -12.86 -3.45 -20.51
CA GLU A 109 -12.25 -4.62 -21.14
C GLU A 109 -12.45 -5.91 -20.34
N THR A 110 -12.71 -5.82 -19.03
CA THR A 110 -12.87 -6.98 -18.15
C THR A 110 -14.18 -6.86 -17.36
N PRO A 111 -15.33 -7.26 -17.92
CA PRO A 111 -16.64 -7.10 -17.27
C PRO A 111 -16.74 -7.76 -15.88
N GLY A 112 -16.03 -8.88 -15.65
CA GLY A 112 -15.96 -9.58 -14.36
C GLY A 112 -14.98 -8.99 -13.34
N LEU A 113 -14.25 -7.93 -13.71
CA LEU A 113 -13.30 -7.28 -12.82
C LEU A 113 -14.03 -6.61 -11.66
N THR A 114 -13.68 -6.98 -10.43
CA THR A 114 -14.22 -6.38 -9.21
C THR A 114 -13.41 -5.18 -8.76
N ALA A 115 -12.08 -5.30 -8.79
CA ALA A 115 -11.18 -4.22 -8.41
C ALA A 115 -9.87 -4.27 -9.21
N VAL A 116 -9.25 -3.10 -9.40
CA VAL A 116 -7.91 -2.96 -9.92
C VAL A 116 -7.07 -2.13 -8.96
N ILE A 117 -5.84 -2.55 -8.73
CA ILE A 117 -4.87 -1.81 -7.90
C ILE A 117 -3.66 -1.43 -8.75
N GLY A 118 -3.11 -0.26 -8.47
CA GLY A 118 -1.90 0.27 -9.10
C GLY A 118 -0.64 0.06 -8.27
N SER A 119 0.33 0.92 -8.49
CA SER A 119 1.58 1.00 -7.73
C SER A 119 2.06 2.45 -7.60
N TYR A 120 3.05 2.69 -6.74
CA TYR A 120 3.86 3.90 -6.89
C TYR A 120 4.71 3.82 -8.15
N ASP A 121 5.06 4.98 -8.70
CA ASP A 121 6.05 5.08 -9.77
C ASP A 121 7.48 4.80 -9.26
N ASP A 122 8.44 4.77 -10.17
CA ASP A 122 9.86 4.59 -9.85
C ASP A 122 10.64 5.91 -9.69
N ASP A 123 9.91 7.03 -9.54
CA ASP A 123 10.48 8.37 -9.37
C ASP A 123 9.98 9.05 -8.08
N PRO A 124 10.44 8.58 -6.90
CA PRO A 124 10.04 9.16 -5.62
C PRO A 124 10.37 10.65 -5.51
N ALA A 125 9.41 11.46 -5.09
CA ALA A 125 9.58 12.91 -4.96
C ALA A 125 10.63 13.31 -3.91
N ALA A 126 10.73 12.56 -2.80
CA ALA A 126 11.65 12.88 -1.71
C ALA A 126 13.05 12.27 -1.96
N PRO A 127 14.14 13.08 -1.96
CA PRO A 127 15.48 12.62 -2.33
C PRO A 127 16.20 11.81 -1.25
N ALA A 128 15.72 11.82 0.00
CA ALA A 128 16.35 11.10 1.12
C ALA A 128 16.40 9.59 0.87
N LEU A 129 17.54 8.94 1.20
CA LEU A 129 17.79 7.51 0.94
C LEU A 129 16.66 6.59 1.44
N VAL A 130 16.13 6.85 2.64
CA VAL A 130 15.04 6.05 3.21
C VAL A 130 13.75 6.21 2.39
N SER A 131 13.44 7.43 1.91
CA SER A 131 12.28 7.69 1.06
C SER A 131 12.42 7.01 -0.30
N GLN A 132 13.59 7.11 -0.92
CA GLN A 132 13.91 6.44 -2.17
C GLN A 132 13.78 4.91 -2.03
N TYR A 133 14.42 4.34 -1.01
CA TYR A 133 14.35 2.92 -0.72
C TYR A 133 12.89 2.46 -0.52
N ARG A 134 12.12 3.15 0.33
CA ARG A 134 10.77 2.74 0.70
C ARG A 134 9.81 2.74 -0.48
N ASN A 135 9.85 3.79 -1.29
CA ASN A 135 9.01 3.92 -2.48
C ASN A 135 9.40 2.89 -3.56
N LEU A 136 10.71 2.78 -3.83
CA LEU A 136 11.21 1.84 -4.84
C LEU A 136 11.03 0.38 -4.43
N LEU A 137 11.06 0.06 -3.13
CA LEU A 137 10.69 -1.28 -2.66
C LEU A 137 9.23 -1.60 -2.99
N HIS A 138 8.31 -0.66 -2.72
CA HIS A 138 6.89 -0.82 -3.03
C HIS A 138 6.68 -0.98 -4.54
N HIS A 139 7.26 -0.07 -5.34
CA HIS A 139 7.23 -0.17 -6.79
C HIS A 139 7.73 -1.53 -7.28
N TYR A 140 8.93 -1.94 -6.86
CA TYR A 140 9.53 -3.22 -7.26
C TYR A 140 8.65 -4.41 -6.93
N VAL A 141 8.07 -4.45 -5.73
CA VAL A 141 7.18 -5.54 -5.30
C VAL A 141 5.95 -5.61 -6.21
N HIS A 142 5.28 -4.48 -6.47
CA HIS A 142 4.11 -4.44 -7.33
C HIS A 142 4.46 -4.77 -8.79
N GLN A 143 5.56 -4.22 -9.33
CA GLN A 143 5.98 -4.49 -10.70
C GLN A 143 6.44 -5.93 -10.95
N THR A 144 6.84 -6.67 -9.91
CA THR A 144 7.29 -8.06 -10.01
C THR A 144 6.29 -9.08 -9.47
N SER A 145 5.15 -8.64 -8.95
CA SER A 145 4.09 -9.53 -8.46
C SER A 145 3.21 -10.04 -9.60
N ARG A 146 2.38 -11.06 -9.31
CA ARG A 146 1.42 -11.60 -10.28
C ARG A 146 0.32 -10.58 -10.55
N PRO A 147 -0.32 -10.62 -11.73
CA PRO A 147 -1.49 -9.78 -12.01
C PRO A 147 -2.69 -10.03 -11.10
N GLU A 148 -2.86 -11.29 -10.64
CA GLU A 148 -3.92 -11.66 -9.70
C GLU A 148 -3.57 -11.13 -8.32
N ALA A 149 -4.29 -10.12 -7.83
CA ALA A 149 -4.07 -9.54 -6.52
C ALA A 149 -4.86 -10.28 -5.44
N ALA A 150 -4.23 -10.54 -4.29
CA ALA A 150 -4.89 -11.10 -3.12
C ALA A 150 -5.39 -10.02 -2.15
N SER A 151 -4.95 -8.79 -2.30
CA SER A 151 -5.28 -7.65 -1.45
C SER A 151 -5.72 -6.45 -2.29
N PHE A 152 -6.45 -5.53 -1.69
CA PHE A 152 -6.71 -4.21 -2.25
C PHE A 152 -5.60 -3.24 -1.83
N TRP A 153 -5.41 -2.13 -2.55
CA TRP A 153 -4.45 -1.09 -2.20
C TRP A 153 -5.10 0.29 -2.33
N GLY A 154 -5.30 0.95 -1.19
CA GLY A 154 -6.08 2.17 -1.08
C GLY A 154 -5.40 3.43 -1.59
N ALA A 155 -4.08 3.41 -1.82
CA ALA A 155 -3.37 4.60 -2.31
C ALA A 155 -3.51 4.85 -3.82
N CYS A 156 -3.83 3.81 -4.59
CA CYS A 156 -4.31 3.87 -5.98
C CYS A 156 -5.05 2.56 -6.28
N GLY A 157 -6.32 2.51 -5.92
CA GLY A 157 -7.15 1.34 -6.10
C GLY A 157 -8.57 1.70 -6.50
N ALA A 158 -9.06 1.07 -7.56
CA ALA A 158 -10.43 1.24 -8.03
C ALA A 158 -11.25 -0.03 -7.80
N VAL A 159 -12.49 0.12 -7.37
CA VAL A 159 -13.39 -1.01 -7.07
C VAL A 159 -14.80 -0.71 -7.60
N ARG A 160 -15.49 -1.73 -8.12
CA ARG A 160 -16.91 -1.58 -8.46
C ARG A 160 -17.68 -1.17 -7.21
N ARG A 161 -18.43 -0.07 -7.32
CA ARG A 161 -19.23 0.47 -6.20
C ARG A 161 -20.19 -0.56 -5.65
N SER A 162 -20.86 -1.35 -6.51
CA SER A 162 -21.75 -2.42 -6.08
C SER A 162 -21.06 -3.50 -5.24
N ALA A 163 -19.84 -3.89 -5.60
CA ALA A 163 -19.07 -4.88 -4.85
C ALA A 163 -18.59 -4.30 -3.51
N LEU A 164 -18.16 -3.03 -3.48
CA LEU A 164 -17.77 -2.34 -2.25
C LEU A 164 -18.94 -2.26 -1.26
N VAL A 165 -20.13 -1.89 -1.76
CA VAL A 165 -21.36 -1.85 -0.95
C VAL A 165 -21.73 -3.23 -0.44
N ALA A 166 -21.66 -4.25 -1.29
CA ALA A 166 -22.02 -5.63 -0.92
C ALA A 166 -21.17 -6.21 0.22
N VAL A 167 -19.89 -5.79 0.34
CA VAL A 167 -19.02 -6.19 1.44
C VAL A 167 -19.02 -5.22 2.62
N GLY A 168 -19.82 -4.15 2.58
CA GLY A 168 -19.97 -3.17 3.67
C GLY A 168 -18.83 -2.13 3.75
N GLY A 169 -18.07 -1.92 2.67
CA GLY A 169 -16.97 -0.94 2.65
C GLY A 169 -15.72 -1.40 3.41
N PHE A 170 -14.90 -0.43 3.83
CA PHE A 170 -13.75 -0.67 4.70
C PHE A 170 -14.20 -0.95 6.14
N ASP A 171 -13.45 -1.79 6.85
CA ASP A 171 -13.70 -2.07 8.28
C ASP A 171 -13.27 -0.86 9.14
N GLU A 172 -14.23 -0.13 9.68
CA GLU A 172 -14.02 1.08 10.48
C GLU A 172 -13.44 0.83 11.88
N SER A 173 -13.28 -0.44 12.28
CA SER A 173 -12.55 -0.78 13.50
C SER A 173 -11.06 -0.43 13.42
N TYR A 174 -10.51 -0.28 12.20
CA TYR A 174 -9.17 0.25 11.97
C TYR A 174 -9.17 1.76 12.13
N SER A 175 -8.78 2.23 13.32
CA SER A 175 -8.74 3.66 13.65
C SER A 175 -7.56 4.43 13.06
N GLU A 176 -6.52 3.74 12.60
CA GLU A 176 -5.36 4.34 11.92
C GLU A 176 -5.20 3.73 10.53
N ALA A 177 -4.60 4.49 9.59
CA ALA A 177 -4.18 3.94 8.30
C ALA A 177 -3.17 2.80 8.53
N SER A 178 -3.55 1.59 8.15
CA SER A 178 -2.86 0.35 8.49
C SER A 178 -2.98 -0.68 7.37
N VAL A 179 -3.84 -1.65 7.54
CA VAL A 179 -4.10 -2.76 6.62
C VAL A 179 -5.60 -2.91 6.29
N GLU A 180 -6.36 -1.85 6.49
CA GLU A 180 -7.79 -1.79 6.19
C GLU A 180 -8.09 -2.06 4.71
N ASP A 181 -7.16 -1.68 3.84
CA ASP A 181 -7.24 -1.94 2.40
C ASP A 181 -6.92 -3.41 2.07
N ILE A 182 -5.93 -3.99 2.73
CA ILE A 182 -5.61 -5.42 2.60
C ILE A 182 -6.79 -6.27 3.06
N GLU A 183 -7.39 -5.91 4.19
CA GLU A 183 -8.55 -6.59 4.76
C GLU A 183 -9.78 -6.49 3.82
N LEU A 184 -10.04 -5.30 3.25
CA LEU A 184 -11.06 -5.13 2.23
C LEU A 184 -10.82 -6.07 1.04
N GLY A 185 -9.58 -6.17 0.56
CA GLY A 185 -9.21 -7.09 -0.52
C GLY A 185 -9.54 -8.55 -0.21
N VAL A 186 -9.29 -8.99 1.03
CA VAL A 186 -9.63 -10.34 1.50
C VAL A 186 -11.15 -10.56 1.44
N ARG A 187 -11.97 -9.61 1.94
CA ARG A 187 -13.44 -9.73 1.89
C ARG A 187 -13.98 -9.72 0.46
N LEU A 188 -13.46 -8.83 -0.40
CA LEU A 188 -13.85 -8.81 -1.82
C LEU A 188 -13.57 -10.15 -2.50
N ARG A 189 -12.41 -10.76 -2.26
CA ARG A 189 -12.07 -12.08 -2.81
C ARG A 189 -12.93 -13.21 -2.21
N SER A 190 -13.19 -13.17 -0.93
CA SER A 190 -14.05 -14.16 -0.26
C SER A 190 -15.48 -14.11 -0.77
N ALA A 191 -15.93 -12.95 -1.25
CA ALA A 191 -17.20 -12.76 -1.95
C ALA A 191 -17.17 -13.17 -3.44
N GLY A 192 -16.09 -13.81 -3.91
CA GLY A 192 -15.93 -14.23 -5.31
C GLY A 192 -15.39 -13.16 -6.26
N GLY A 193 -14.93 -12.04 -5.73
CA GLY A 193 -14.42 -10.91 -6.52
C GLY A 193 -13.08 -11.20 -7.21
N VAL A 194 -12.92 -10.68 -8.42
CA VAL A 194 -11.68 -10.71 -9.20
C VAL A 194 -10.92 -9.40 -8.99
N LEU A 195 -9.75 -9.49 -8.35
CA LEU A 195 -8.86 -8.35 -8.12
C LEU A 195 -7.63 -8.47 -9.04
N ARG A 196 -7.26 -7.36 -9.71
CA ARG A 196 -6.12 -7.30 -10.62
C ARG A 196 -5.13 -6.23 -10.21
N LEU A 197 -3.85 -6.59 -10.20
CA LEU A 197 -2.75 -5.64 -10.14
C LEU A 197 -2.43 -5.18 -11.57
N ASP A 198 -2.65 -3.91 -11.85
CA ASP A 198 -2.26 -3.27 -13.10
C ASP A 198 -0.97 -2.47 -12.89
N ARG A 199 0.11 -2.97 -13.49
CA ARG A 199 1.44 -2.35 -13.38
C ARG A 199 1.54 -1.00 -14.07
N GLY A 200 0.63 -0.71 -15.00
CA GLY A 200 0.55 0.55 -15.72
C GLY A 200 -0.15 1.66 -14.93
N LEU A 201 -0.98 1.31 -13.93
CA LEU A 201 -1.58 2.28 -13.03
C LEU A 201 -0.55 2.74 -11.99
N GLN A 202 0.17 3.81 -12.28
CA GLN A 202 1.25 4.31 -11.40
C GLN A 202 0.94 5.73 -10.94
N VAL A 203 1.24 6.01 -9.68
CA VAL A 203 1.11 7.33 -9.07
C VAL A 203 2.40 7.73 -8.38
N LYS A 204 2.76 9.01 -8.43
CA LYS A 204 3.93 9.56 -7.76
C LYS A 204 3.62 9.80 -6.29
N HIS A 205 4.43 9.27 -5.39
CA HIS A 205 4.25 9.43 -3.95
C HIS A 205 5.10 10.58 -3.41
N LEU A 206 4.48 11.51 -2.71
CA LEU A 206 5.11 12.72 -2.19
C LEU A 206 5.70 12.56 -0.78
N LYS A 207 5.38 11.48 -0.10
CA LYS A 207 5.74 11.27 1.30
C LYS A 207 7.25 11.20 1.54
N ARG A 208 7.69 11.95 2.55
CA ARG A 208 9.06 11.86 3.09
C ARG A 208 9.10 10.84 4.22
N TRP A 209 10.09 9.95 4.16
CA TRP A 209 10.33 8.95 5.18
C TRP A 209 11.62 9.25 5.94
N THR A 210 11.56 9.19 7.27
CA THR A 210 12.71 9.06 8.15
C THR A 210 12.89 7.59 8.54
N LEU A 211 14.07 7.20 9.02
CA LEU A 211 14.31 5.84 9.49
C LEU A 211 13.32 5.43 10.59
N LEU A 212 13.05 6.33 11.54
CA LEU A 212 12.12 6.07 12.64
C LEU A 212 10.68 5.89 12.13
N SER A 213 10.20 6.78 11.24
CA SER A 213 8.85 6.67 10.66
C SER A 213 8.68 5.42 9.80
N PHE A 214 9.73 5.02 9.07
CA PHE A 214 9.78 3.80 8.30
C PHE A 214 9.63 2.56 9.21
N LEU A 215 10.48 2.43 10.23
CA LEU A 215 10.47 1.27 11.14
C LEU A 215 9.16 1.19 11.94
N ARG A 216 8.68 2.33 12.46
CA ARG A 216 7.40 2.38 13.18
C ARG A 216 6.22 1.96 12.30
N THR A 217 6.19 2.43 11.05
CA THR A 217 5.14 2.05 10.10
C THR A 217 5.23 0.58 9.74
N ASP A 218 6.43 0.07 9.42
CA ASP A 218 6.61 -1.33 9.04
C ASP A 218 6.22 -2.29 10.17
N LEU A 219 6.57 -1.99 11.41
CA LEU A 219 6.26 -2.85 12.55
C LEU A 219 4.79 -2.71 12.97
N PHE A 220 4.33 -1.51 13.31
CA PHE A 220 3.06 -1.31 14.02
C PHE A 220 1.87 -1.08 13.10
N ARG A 221 2.09 -0.49 11.90
CA ARG A 221 1.00 -0.18 10.95
C ARG A 221 0.89 -1.18 9.80
N ARG A 222 1.87 -2.06 9.61
CA ARG A 222 1.86 -3.07 8.54
C ARG A 222 2.04 -4.48 9.07
N ALA A 223 3.21 -4.83 9.61
CA ALA A 223 3.55 -6.22 9.94
C ALA A 223 2.64 -6.80 11.03
N LEU A 224 2.48 -6.10 12.15
CA LEU A 224 1.66 -6.56 13.27
C LEU A 224 0.16 -6.68 12.91
N PRO A 225 -0.50 -5.65 12.31
CA PRO A 225 -1.90 -5.79 11.92
C PRO A 225 -2.09 -6.81 10.79
N TRP A 226 -1.21 -6.85 9.79
CA TRP A 226 -1.30 -7.85 8.72
C TRP A 226 -1.16 -9.28 9.23
N ALA A 227 -0.21 -9.53 10.16
CA ALA A 227 -0.09 -10.83 10.81
C ALA A 227 -1.36 -11.24 11.56
N ARG A 228 -2.05 -10.28 12.20
CA ARG A 228 -3.36 -10.55 12.85
C ARG A 228 -4.43 -10.97 11.83
N VAL A 229 -4.49 -10.33 10.66
CA VAL A 229 -5.39 -10.74 9.57
C VAL A 229 -5.05 -12.16 9.11
N ILE A 230 -3.78 -12.47 8.86
CA ILE A 230 -3.32 -13.81 8.46
C ILE A 230 -3.71 -14.87 9.49
N LEU A 231 -3.51 -14.61 10.78
CA LEU A 231 -3.84 -15.53 11.86
C LEU A 231 -5.35 -15.71 12.03
N ARG A 232 -6.15 -14.68 11.75
CA ARG A 232 -7.61 -14.73 11.76
C ARG A 232 -8.14 -15.59 10.60
N GLU A 233 -7.63 -15.37 9.40
CA GLU A 233 -8.04 -16.07 8.19
C GLU A 233 -7.49 -17.51 8.10
N GLY A 234 -6.47 -17.86 8.91
CA GLY A 234 -5.83 -19.17 8.90
C GLY A 234 -5.06 -19.49 7.60
N ARG A 235 -4.86 -18.52 6.72
CA ARG A 235 -4.19 -18.67 5.42
C ARG A 235 -3.18 -17.55 5.22
N MET A 236 -1.97 -17.92 4.80
CA MET A 236 -0.92 -16.97 4.41
C MET A 236 -0.90 -16.87 2.88
N PRO A 237 -1.27 -15.73 2.28
CA PRO A 237 -1.24 -15.57 0.83
C PRO A 237 0.19 -15.65 0.29
N ASP A 238 0.38 -16.20 -0.92
CA ASP A 238 1.66 -16.17 -1.64
C ASP A 238 1.67 -15.02 -2.65
N ASP A 239 1.47 -13.81 -2.15
CA ASP A 239 1.36 -12.59 -2.95
C ASP A 239 2.16 -11.44 -2.36
N LEU A 240 2.50 -10.45 -3.18
CA LEU A 240 3.23 -9.23 -2.81
C LEU A 240 4.45 -9.52 -1.90
N ASN A 241 4.44 -8.98 -0.70
CA ASN A 241 5.51 -9.12 0.29
C ASN A 241 5.51 -10.47 1.05
N LEU A 242 4.52 -11.35 0.82
CA LEU A 242 4.38 -12.65 1.50
C LEU A 242 4.80 -13.85 0.65
N ARG A 243 5.33 -13.61 -0.55
CA ARG A 243 5.82 -14.69 -1.44
C ARG A 243 6.92 -15.52 -0.75
N THR A 244 7.00 -16.80 -1.12
CA THR A 244 7.96 -17.75 -0.53
C THR A 244 9.39 -17.21 -0.46
N ARG A 245 9.87 -16.50 -1.50
CA ARG A 245 11.20 -15.87 -1.50
C ARG A 245 11.39 -14.88 -0.33
N HIS A 246 10.37 -14.10 0.02
CA HIS A 246 10.46 -13.13 1.12
C HIS A 246 10.49 -13.82 2.47
N ARG A 247 9.77 -14.95 2.61
CA ARG A 247 9.82 -15.79 3.82
C ARG A 247 11.22 -16.41 4.02
N VAL A 248 11.85 -16.88 2.94
CA VAL A 248 13.23 -17.38 2.97
C VAL A 248 14.21 -16.27 3.36
N THR A 249 14.06 -15.07 2.75
CA THR A 249 14.87 -13.90 3.11
C THR A 249 14.69 -13.51 4.58
N ALA A 250 13.45 -13.57 5.10
CA ALA A 250 13.18 -13.33 6.52
C ALA A 250 13.89 -14.36 7.43
N ALA A 251 13.85 -15.64 7.09
CA ALA A 251 14.56 -16.68 7.84
C ALA A 251 16.08 -16.46 7.84
N VAL A 252 16.67 -16.11 6.69
CA VAL A 252 18.10 -15.76 6.60
C VAL A 252 18.42 -14.50 7.41
N SER A 253 17.50 -13.52 7.45
CA SER A 253 17.67 -12.30 8.27
C SER A 253 17.73 -12.61 9.77
N ILE A 254 16.88 -13.54 10.26
CA ILE A 254 16.96 -14.02 11.65
C ILE A 254 18.31 -14.70 11.90
N GLY A 255 18.67 -15.66 11.04
CA GLY A 255 19.93 -16.38 11.16
C GLY A 255 21.12 -15.44 11.19
N LEU A 256 21.14 -14.42 10.32
CA LEU A 256 22.21 -13.42 10.28
C LEU A 256 22.32 -12.65 11.60
N VAL A 257 21.23 -12.19 12.17
CA VAL A 257 21.24 -11.45 13.45
C VAL A 257 21.69 -12.36 14.60
N LEU A 258 21.18 -13.60 14.65
CA LEU A 258 21.58 -14.57 15.70
C LEU A 258 23.06 -14.92 15.65
N VAL A 259 23.66 -14.96 14.46
CA VAL A 259 25.07 -15.28 14.27
C VAL A 259 25.98 -14.04 14.43
N LEU A 260 25.49 -12.85 14.07
CA LEU A 260 26.26 -11.62 14.23
C LEU A 260 26.61 -11.32 15.70
N VAL A 261 25.72 -11.63 16.63
CA VAL A 261 25.96 -11.38 18.06
C VAL A 261 27.17 -12.20 18.59
N PRO A 262 27.20 -13.54 18.48
CA PRO A 262 28.35 -14.31 18.91
C PRO A 262 29.61 -14.02 18.07
N ALA A 263 29.48 -13.66 16.78
CA ALA A 263 30.62 -13.34 15.91
C ALA A 263 31.45 -12.11 16.37
N VAL A 264 30.83 -11.23 17.20
CA VAL A 264 31.54 -10.10 17.83
C VAL A 264 32.56 -10.61 18.85
N PHE A 265 32.22 -11.66 19.61
CA PHE A 265 32.97 -12.16 20.73
C PHE A 265 33.86 -13.35 20.35
N ASP A 266 33.44 -14.17 19.37
CA ASP A 266 34.15 -15.38 18.94
C ASP A 266 34.37 -15.37 17.40
N PRO A 267 35.62 -15.30 16.95
CA PRO A 267 35.99 -15.34 15.53
C PRO A 267 35.44 -16.56 14.76
N GLY A 268 35.21 -17.68 15.43
CA GLY A 268 34.67 -18.91 14.81
C GLY A 268 33.32 -18.70 14.14
N TRP A 269 32.50 -17.72 14.59
CA TRP A 269 31.20 -17.39 14.03
C TRP A 269 31.29 -16.46 12.83
N ARG A 270 32.42 -15.80 12.57
CA ARG A 270 32.56 -14.78 11.51
C ARG A 270 32.35 -15.34 10.12
N LEU A 271 32.79 -16.58 9.87
CA LEU A 271 32.60 -17.24 8.59
C LEU A 271 31.11 -17.53 8.34
N ALA A 272 30.39 -17.99 9.36
CA ALA A 272 28.94 -18.20 9.27
C ALA A 272 28.18 -16.88 9.06
N ALA A 273 28.55 -15.80 9.76
CA ALA A 273 27.99 -14.46 9.57
C ALA A 273 28.23 -13.94 8.15
N ALA A 274 29.45 -14.09 7.62
CA ALA A 274 29.77 -13.72 6.24
C ALA A 274 28.96 -14.53 5.23
N GLY A 275 28.85 -15.85 5.42
CA GLY A 275 28.03 -16.72 4.57
C GLY A 275 26.56 -16.31 4.52
N LEU A 276 25.96 -16.01 5.69
CA LEU A 276 24.56 -15.55 5.77
C LEU A 276 24.39 -14.14 5.17
N ALA A 277 25.35 -13.23 5.34
CA ALA A 277 25.33 -11.91 4.71
C ALA A 277 25.37 -12.03 3.17
N VAL A 278 26.24 -12.89 2.64
CA VAL A 278 26.29 -13.20 1.20
C VAL A 278 24.98 -13.81 0.72
N ALA A 279 24.43 -14.78 1.46
CA ALA A 279 23.15 -15.39 1.13
C ALA A 279 22.00 -14.35 1.10
N PHE A 280 21.98 -13.42 2.09
CA PHE A 280 21.02 -12.33 2.12
C PHE A 280 21.13 -11.44 0.88
N VAL A 281 22.33 -11.04 0.49
CA VAL A 281 22.56 -10.22 -0.72
C VAL A 281 22.14 -10.97 -1.99
N LEU A 282 22.50 -12.26 -2.10
CA LEU A 282 22.15 -13.09 -3.26
C LEU A 282 20.63 -13.30 -3.40
N LEU A 283 19.92 -13.53 -2.30
CA LEU A 283 18.45 -13.65 -2.31
C LEU A 283 17.77 -12.36 -2.77
N ASN A 284 18.38 -11.21 -2.46
CA ASN A 284 17.85 -9.89 -2.81
C ASN A 284 18.49 -9.26 -4.06
N ARG A 285 19.36 -10.01 -4.79
CA ARG A 285 20.17 -9.46 -5.88
C ARG A 285 19.35 -8.72 -6.94
N HIS A 286 18.18 -9.22 -7.31
CA HIS A 286 17.35 -8.59 -8.35
C HIS A 286 16.81 -7.24 -7.91
N PHE A 287 16.39 -7.11 -6.64
CA PHE A 287 15.98 -5.84 -6.07
C PHE A 287 17.16 -4.86 -5.96
N LEU A 288 18.31 -5.32 -5.47
CA LEU A 288 19.53 -4.50 -5.38
C LEU A 288 20.02 -4.05 -6.75
N GLN A 289 19.97 -4.92 -7.76
CA GLN A 289 20.29 -4.58 -9.16
C GLN A 289 19.31 -3.55 -9.73
N PHE A 290 18.00 -3.68 -9.42
CA PHE A 290 17.00 -2.68 -9.80
C PHE A 290 17.33 -1.31 -9.20
N LEU A 291 17.63 -1.22 -7.90
CA LEU A 291 18.04 0.03 -7.24
C LEU A 291 19.31 0.62 -7.84
N TRP A 292 20.31 -0.23 -8.09
CA TRP A 292 21.57 0.19 -8.75
C TRP A 292 21.30 0.84 -10.12
N LYS A 293 20.50 0.19 -10.96
CA LYS A 293 20.16 0.70 -12.29
C LYS A 293 19.37 2.00 -12.23
N ARG A 294 18.50 2.17 -11.23
CA ARG A 294 17.60 3.34 -11.13
C ARG A 294 18.22 4.55 -10.43
N ARG A 295 19.05 4.32 -9.41
CA ARG A 295 19.55 5.38 -8.51
C ARG A 295 21.04 5.24 -8.16
N GLY A 296 21.73 4.31 -8.80
CA GLY A 296 23.17 4.12 -8.63
C GLY A 296 23.56 3.29 -7.40
N PRO A 297 24.89 3.09 -7.22
CA PRO A 297 25.43 2.19 -6.21
C PRO A 297 25.17 2.63 -4.77
N ALA A 298 25.13 3.93 -4.49
CA ALA A 298 24.93 4.45 -3.14
C ALA A 298 23.61 3.98 -2.53
N LEU A 299 22.51 4.06 -3.29
CA LEU A 299 21.20 3.57 -2.81
C LEU A 299 21.19 2.04 -2.70
N ALA A 300 21.76 1.32 -3.66
CA ALA A 300 21.82 -0.14 -3.62
C ALA A 300 22.58 -0.65 -2.37
N LEU A 301 23.69 -0.03 -2.02
CA LEU A 301 24.46 -0.36 -0.81
C LEU A 301 23.67 0.02 0.47
N ALA A 302 23.10 1.23 0.53
CA ALA A 302 22.28 1.65 1.67
C ALA A 302 21.03 0.78 1.85
N ALA A 303 20.50 0.22 0.77
CA ALA A 303 19.34 -0.66 0.81
C ALA A 303 19.61 -1.99 1.53
N VAL A 304 20.86 -2.48 1.61
CA VAL A 304 21.17 -3.75 2.29
C VAL A 304 20.78 -3.71 3.77
N PRO A 305 21.28 -2.78 4.60
CA PRO A 305 20.85 -2.68 6.00
C PRO A 305 19.39 -2.25 6.14
N LEU A 306 18.86 -1.38 5.28
CA LEU A 306 17.44 -0.99 5.31
C LEU A 306 16.52 -2.20 5.03
N HIS A 307 16.89 -3.07 4.11
CA HIS A 307 16.11 -4.26 3.78
C HIS A 307 16.21 -5.33 4.87
N LEU A 308 17.36 -5.44 5.56
CA LEU A 308 17.48 -6.26 6.77
C LEU A 308 16.51 -5.74 7.86
N LEU A 309 16.51 -4.45 8.14
CA LEU A 309 15.60 -3.83 9.11
C LEU A 309 14.13 -4.03 8.74
N HIS A 310 13.78 -3.92 7.46
CA HIS A 310 12.44 -4.20 6.93
C HIS A 310 12.00 -5.64 7.26
N ASN A 311 12.85 -6.63 6.97
CA ASN A 311 12.56 -8.04 7.27
C ASN A 311 12.42 -8.27 8.77
N LEU A 312 13.31 -7.69 9.59
CA LEU A 312 13.24 -7.81 11.05
C LEU A 312 11.96 -7.20 11.64
N ALA A 313 11.52 -6.05 11.11
CA ALA A 313 10.23 -5.45 11.49
C ALA A 313 9.05 -6.38 11.13
N GLY A 314 9.09 -7.02 9.96
CA GLY A 314 8.12 -8.03 9.53
C GLY A 314 8.05 -9.21 10.49
N ILE A 315 9.20 -9.77 10.85
CA ILE A 315 9.34 -10.89 11.77
C ILE A 315 8.84 -10.52 13.17
N ALA A 316 9.28 -9.37 13.70
CA ALA A 316 8.86 -8.90 15.02
C ALA A 316 7.34 -8.68 15.08
N GLY A 317 6.74 -8.10 14.04
CA GLY A 317 5.29 -7.93 13.94
C GLY A 317 4.54 -9.25 13.94
N PHE A 318 5.04 -10.25 13.20
CA PHE A 318 4.43 -11.58 13.18
C PHE A 318 4.56 -12.29 14.54
N ALA A 319 5.73 -12.24 15.18
CA ALA A 319 5.96 -12.83 16.50
C ALA A 319 5.05 -12.21 17.57
N LEU A 320 4.90 -10.87 17.58
CA LEU A 320 4.00 -10.17 18.49
C LEU A 320 2.53 -10.54 18.24
N ALA A 321 2.10 -10.65 16.99
CA ALA A 321 0.76 -11.07 16.64
C ALA A 321 0.48 -12.50 17.10
N LEU A 322 1.42 -13.43 16.88
CA LEU A 322 1.32 -14.83 17.27
C LEU A 322 1.25 -14.98 18.80
N ALA A 323 2.13 -14.30 19.53
CA ALA A 323 2.11 -14.31 21.00
C ALA A 323 0.76 -13.82 21.54
N GLY A 324 0.22 -12.72 21.02
CA GLY A 324 -1.09 -12.22 21.41
C GLY A 324 -2.25 -13.15 21.00
N HIS A 325 -2.13 -13.87 19.89
CA HIS A 325 -3.12 -14.87 19.46
C HIS A 325 -3.14 -16.08 20.40
N LEU A 326 -1.95 -16.60 20.75
CA LEU A 326 -1.82 -17.74 21.67
C LEU A 326 -2.26 -17.40 23.09
N ALA A 327 -1.95 -16.19 23.57
CA ALA A 327 -2.41 -15.73 24.87
C ALA A 327 -3.95 -15.70 24.98
N ARG A 328 -4.62 -15.19 23.94
CA ARG A 328 -6.09 -15.17 23.90
C ARG A 328 -6.73 -16.57 23.87
N ARG A 329 -6.12 -17.54 23.17
CA ARG A 329 -6.60 -18.94 23.15
C ARG A 329 -6.46 -19.67 24.47
N ARG A 330 -5.59 -19.21 25.37
CA ARG A 330 -5.44 -19.80 26.72
C ARG A 330 -6.44 -19.28 27.73
N VAL A 331 -7.09 -18.16 27.44
CA VAL A 331 -8.05 -17.49 28.33
C VAL A 331 -9.51 -17.79 27.92
N ALA A 332 -9.73 -18.18 26.67
CA ALA A 332 -11.01 -18.66 26.15
C ALA A 332 -11.17 -20.18 26.32
#